data_61a1be865dd754d41d682bb86a52e53e
#
_entry.id   61a1be865dd754d41d682bb86a52e53e
#
_cell.length_a   1.000
_cell.length_b   1.000
_cell.length_c   1.000
_cell.angle_alpha   90.00
_cell.angle_beta   90.00
_cell.angle_gamma   90.00
#
_symmetry.space_group_name_H-M   'P 1'
#
loop_
_entity.id
_entity.type
_entity.pdbx_description
1 polymer ?
#
loop_
_entity_poly.entity_id
_entity_poly.type
_entity_poly.pdbx_seq_one_letter_code
_entity_poly.pdbx_strand_id
1 'polypeptide(L)'
;MERALEEIQFLANSANRVRVLETLTDEPATRRELQEEAGVPRSTAARVLDEAEARGWVDSAGSRYTITPLGEARVAAFRTYVETTRGMQRLGEAIDWLPEPVHALDFRHSRDATITTPTDGNPTAPFDRGLELIRAADEYRGLTRNSLSPNT
;
A
#
# COMPACT_ATOMS: atom_id res chain seq x y z
N MET A 1 -20.66 -9.61 -4.76
CA MET A 1 -19.45 -9.81 -3.94
C MET A 1 -18.47 -10.75 -4.65
N GLU A 2 -18.89 -11.89 -5.12
CA GLU A 2 -18.07 -12.93 -5.76
C GLU A 2 -17.22 -12.38 -6.93
N ARG A 3 -17.83 -11.73 -7.91
CA ARG A 3 -17.12 -11.10 -9.03
C ARG A 3 -16.10 -10.05 -8.61
N ALA A 4 -16.38 -9.29 -7.55
CA ALA A 4 -15.41 -8.30 -7.03
C ALA A 4 -14.19 -8.99 -6.39
N LEU A 5 -14.40 -10.12 -5.70
CA LEU A 5 -13.32 -10.92 -5.14
C LEU A 5 -12.45 -11.55 -6.23
N GLU A 6 -13.04 -12.04 -7.33
CA GLU A 6 -12.29 -12.57 -8.47
C GLU A 6 -11.35 -11.53 -9.10
N GLU A 7 -11.81 -10.28 -9.20
CA GLU A 7 -10.98 -9.18 -9.72
C GLU A 7 -9.85 -8.78 -8.76
N ILE A 8 -10.13 -8.78 -7.46
CA ILE A 8 -9.08 -8.57 -6.43
C ILE A 8 -8.08 -9.71 -6.47
N GLN A 9 -8.54 -10.96 -6.53
CA GLN A 9 -7.68 -12.14 -6.61
C GLN A 9 -6.80 -12.13 -7.86
N PHE A 10 -7.30 -11.63 -8.98
CA PHE A 10 -6.50 -11.50 -10.19
C PHE A 10 -5.24 -10.70 -9.94
N LEU A 11 -5.30 -9.59 -9.22
CA LEU A 11 -4.13 -8.79 -8.86
C LEU A 11 -3.34 -9.42 -7.70
N ALA A 12 -4.03 -9.88 -6.67
CA ALA A 12 -3.42 -10.40 -5.44
C ALA A 12 -2.58 -11.67 -5.67
N ASN A 13 -2.96 -12.51 -6.62
CA ASN A 13 -2.27 -13.78 -6.88
C ASN A 13 -0.89 -13.62 -7.53
N SER A 14 -0.51 -12.43 -8.01
CA SER A 14 0.78 -12.24 -8.67
C SER A 14 1.24 -10.79 -8.69
N ALA A 15 2.33 -10.53 -8.00
CA ALA A 15 3.01 -9.23 -8.07
C ALA A 15 3.40 -8.83 -9.52
N ASN A 16 3.63 -9.80 -10.39
CA ASN A 16 3.95 -9.54 -11.79
C ASN A 16 2.76 -8.93 -12.54
N ARG A 17 1.51 -9.32 -12.21
CA ARG A 17 0.31 -8.73 -12.78
C ARG A 17 0.22 -7.24 -12.43
N VAL A 18 0.45 -6.93 -11.17
CA VAL A 18 0.42 -5.56 -10.68
C VAL A 18 1.49 -4.73 -11.40
N ARG A 19 2.74 -5.20 -11.44
CA ARG A 19 3.85 -4.50 -12.10
C ARG A 19 3.58 -4.21 -13.58
N VAL A 20 3.11 -5.20 -14.35
CA VAL A 20 2.79 -5.02 -15.77
C VAL A 20 1.71 -3.97 -15.97
N LEU A 21 0.67 -3.98 -15.13
CA LEU A 21 -0.42 -3.01 -15.26
C LEU A 21 -0.02 -1.62 -14.75
N GLU A 22 0.81 -1.52 -13.72
CA GLU A 22 1.37 -0.24 -13.25
C GLU A 22 2.23 0.43 -14.33
N THR A 23 3.09 -0.32 -15.02
CA THR A 23 3.86 0.21 -16.15
C THR A 23 2.96 0.84 -17.22
N LEU A 24 1.79 0.25 -17.48
CA LEU A 24 0.82 0.79 -18.44
C LEU A 24 0.08 2.05 -17.94
N THR A 25 0.12 2.38 -16.64
CA THR A 25 -0.49 3.63 -16.15
C THR A 25 0.32 4.85 -16.53
N ASP A 26 1.62 4.69 -16.77
CA ASP A 26 2.51 5.80 -17.12
C ASP A 26 2.40 6.14 -18.61
N GLU A 27 2.47 5.12 -19.48
CA GLU A 27 2.34 5.30 -20.94
C GLU A 27 1.97 4.01 -21.68
N PRO A 28 1.39 4.11 -22.89
CA PRO A 28 1.15 2.96 -23.75
C PRO A 28 2.46 2.27 -24.14
N ALA A 29 2.53 0.95 -24.01
CA ALA A 29 3.75 0.20 -24.22
C ALA A 29 3.54 -1.05 -25.09
N THR A 30 4.59 -1.52 -25.74
CA THR A 30 4.64 -2.81 -26.42
C THR A 30 4.90 -3.94 -25.43
N ARG A 31 4.62 -5.19 -25.80
CA ARG A 31 4.95 -6.36 -24.98
C ARG A 31 6.44 -6.42 -24.59
N ARG A 32 7.32 -5.96 -25.44
CA ARG A 32 8.76 -5.94 -25.19
C ARG A 32 9.11 -4.91 -24.11
N GLU A 33 8.63 -3.69 -24.25
CA GLU A 33 8.82 -2.62 -23.28
C GLU A 33 8.28 -3.05 -21.90
N LEU A 34 7.08 -3.59 -21.84
CA LEU A 34 6.48 -4.10 -20.59
C LEU A 34 7.29 -5.23 -19.96
N GLN A 35 7.87 -6.14 -20.78
CA GLN A 35 8.75 -7.18 -20.26
C GLN A 35 10.01 -6.59 -19.63
N GLU A 36 10.62 -5.62 -20.27
CA GLU A 36 11.86 -4.98 -19.83
C GLU A 36 11.62 -4.12 -18.58
N GLU A 37 10.61 -3.26 -18.59
CA GLU A 37 10.31 -2.33 -17.50
C GLU A 37 9.70 -3.02 -16.26
N ALA A 38 8.73 -3.90 -16.44
CA ALA A 38 8.15 -4.65 -15.34
C ALA A 38 9.08 -5.77 -14.81
N GLY A 39 10.18 -6.08 -15.52
CA GLY A 39 11.12 -7.13 -15.14
C GLY A 39 10.48 -8.52 -15.08
N VAL A 40 9.59 -8.84 -16.04
CA VAL A 40 8.85 -10.11 -16.08
C VAL A 40 9.19 -10.93 -17.32
N PRO A 41 9.09 -12.27 -17.26
CA PRO A 41 9.26 -13.11 -18.46
C PRO A 41 8.24 -12.80 -19.55
N ARG A 42 8.64 -12.92 -20.83
CA ARG A 42 7.78 -12.65 -21.99
C ARG A 42 6.43 -13.39 -21.93
N SER A 43 6.45 -14.66 -21.53
CA SER A 43 5.22 -15.45 -21.40
C SER A 43 4.30 -14.93 -20.30
N THR A 44 4.87 -14.40 -19.23
CA THR A 44 4.12 -13.79 -18.13
C THR A 44 3.47 -12.49 -18.59
N ALA A 45 4.22 -11.59 -19.24
CA ALA A 45 3.68 -10.36 -19.78
C ALA A 45 2.54 -10.63 -20.76
N ALA A 46 2.74 -11.57 -21.71
CA ALA A 46 1.71 -11.94 -22.67
C ALA A 46 0.43 -12.41 -21.98
N ARG A 47 0.53 -13.35 -21.03
CA ARG A 47 -0.63 -13.88 -20.32
C ARG A 47 -1.36 -12.82 -19.49
N VAL A 48 -0.61 -11.91 -18.84
CA VAL A 48 -1.22 -10.83 -18.05
C VAL A 48 -2.00 -9.88 -18.96
N LEU A 49 -1.44 -9.52 -20.12
CA LEU A 49 -2.10 -8.65 -21.09
C LEU A 49 -3.37 -9.29 -21.65
N ASP A 50 -3.30 -10.55 -22.07
CA ASP A 50 -4.44 -11.28 -22.61
C ASP A 50 -5.57 -11.41 -21.54
N GLU A 51 -5.23 -11.69 -20.28
CA GLU A 51 -6.18 -11.78 -19.18
C GLU A 51 -6.75 -10.40 -18.78
N ALA A 52 -5.97 -9.31 -18.88
CA ALA A 52 -6.42 -7.96 -18.60
C ALA A 52 -7.30 -7.39 -19.72
N GLU A 53 -6.97 -7.69 -20.98
CA GLU A 53 -7.77 -7.34 -22.16
C GLU A 53 -9.15 -8.02 -22.10
N ALA A 54 -9.21 -9.31 -21.75
CA ALA A 54 -10.45 -10.03 -21.54
C ALA A 54 -11.35 -9.43 -20.45
N ARG A 55 -10.78 -8.68 -19.50
CA ARG A 55 -11.49 -7.94 -18.44
C ARG A 55 -11.86 -6.51 -18.83
N GLY A 56 -11.42 -6.04 -19.99
CA GLY A 56 -11.58 -4.66 -20.43
C GLY A 56 -10.71 -3.67 -19.63
N TRP A 57 -9.61 -4.14 -19.03
CA TRP A 57 -8.69 -3.27 -18.29
C TRP A 57 -7.56 -2.75 -19.15
N VAL A 58 -7.30 -3.40 -20.26
CA VAL A 58 -6.30 -3.03 -21.26
C VAL A 58 -6.93 -3.12 -22.63
N ASP A 59 -6.61 -2.17 -23.49
CA ASP A 59 -6.91 -2.18 -24.92
C ASP A 59 -5.63 -2.39 -25.71
N SER A 60 -5.73 -3.09 -26.86
CA SER A 60 -4.63 -3.26 -27.78
C SER A 60 -4.89 -2.54 -29.11
N ALA A 61 -3.89 -1.83 -29.62
CA ALA A 61 -3.90 -1.20 -30.93
C ALA A 61 -2.61 -1.57 -31.67
N GLY A 62 -2.68 -2.52 -32.58
CA GLY A 62 -1.52 -3.08 -33.24
C GLY A 62 -0.58 -3.80 -32.27
N SER A 63 0.63 -3.25 -32.07
CA SER A 63 1.62 -3.82 -31.14
C SER A 63 1.66 -3.15 -29.76
N ARG A 64 0.87 -2.08 -29.56
CA ARG A 64 0.85 -1.32 -28.31
C ARG A 64 -0.38 -1.62 -27.48
N TYR A 65 -0.18 -1.63 -26.18
CA TYR A 65 -1.19 -1.82 -25.15
C TYR A 65 -1.37 -0.52 -24.38
N THR A 66 -2.61 -0.22 -24.02
CA THR A 66 -2.99 0.97 -23.25
C THR A 66 -3.90 0.53 -22.12
N ILE A 67 -3.69 1.02 -20.91
CA ILE A 67 -4.60 0.78 -19.81
C ILE A 67 -5.89 1.57 -20.04
N THR A 68 -7.04 0.94 -19.80
CA THR A 68 -8.33 1.64 -19.87
C THR A 68 -8.58 2.41 -18.57
N PRO A 69 -9.51 3.41 -18.56
CA PRO A 69 -9.91 4.08 -17.32
C PRO A 69 -10.41 3.11 -16.24
N LEU A 70 -11.04 2.00 -16.64
CA LEU A 70 -11.46 0.95 -15.71
C LEU A 70 -10.24 0.22 -15.12
N GLY A 71 -9.25 -0.14 -15.96
CA GLY A 71 -8.03 -0.79 -15.54
C GLY A 71 -7.22 0.08 -14.58
N GLU A 72 -7.05 1.35 -14.92
CA GLU A 72 -6.37 2.34 -14.08
C GLU A 72 -7.04 2.46 -12.70
N ALA A 73 -8.36 2.62 -12.66
CA ALA A 73 -9.12 2.68 -11.41
C ALA A 73 -8.96 1.39 -10.56
N ARG A 74 -8.91 0.22 -11.20
CA ARG A 74 -8.69 -1.07 -10.51
C ARG A 74 -7.30 -1.19 -9.91
N VAL A 75 -6.27 -0.84 -10.68
CA VAL A 75 -4.88 -0.85 -10.21
C VAL A 75 -4.69 0.14 -9.05
N ALA A 76 -5.23 1.36 -9.16
CA ALA A 76 -5.15 2.38 -8.11
C ALA A 76 -5.83 1.93 -6.81
N ALA A 77 -7.04 1.34 -6.90
CA ALA A 77 -7.76 0.81 -5.74
C ALA A 77 -6.99 -0.32 -5.07
N PHE A 78 -6.44 -1.26 -5.85
CA PHE A 78 -5.64 -2.36 -5.33
C PHE A 78 -4.35 -1.87 -4.66
N ARG A 79 -3.65 -0.92 -5.26
CA ARG A 79 -2.47 -0.29 -4.68
C ARG A 79 -2.79 0.37 -3.33
N THR A 80 -3.88 1.13 -3.25
CA THR A 80 -4.35 1.70 -1.99
C THR A 80 -4.56 0.63 -0.92
N TYR A 81 -5.19 -0.49 -1.27
CA TYR A 81 -5.38 -1.61 -0.35
C TYR A 81 -4.06 -2.20 0.14
N VAL A 82 -3.12 -2.44 -0.78
CA VAL A 82 -1.79 -2.97 -0.42
C VAL A 82 -1.02 -2.01 0.49
N GLU A 83 -1.03 -0.71 0.19
CA GLU A 83 -0.36 0.30 1.01
C GLU A 83 -0.98 0.41 2.40
N THR A 84 -2.31 0.37 2.50
CA THR A 84 -3.04 0.33 3.76
C THR A 84 -2.65 -0.91 4.59
N THR A 85 -2.62 -2.07 3.94
CA THR A 85 -2.23 -3.34 4.58
C THR A 85 -0.79 -3.29 5.10
N ARG A 86 0.14 -2.72 4.31
CA ARG A 86 1.53 -2.51 4.75
C ARG A 86 1.63 -1.58 5.96
N GLY A 87 0.84 -0.51 5.98
CA GLY A 87 0.76 0.39 7.13
C GLY A 87 0.28 -0.33 8.39
N MET A 88 -0.77 -1.14 8.28
CA MET A 88 -1.27 -1.97 9.38
C MET A 88 -0.23 -2.99 9.84
N GLN A 89 0.42 -3.70 8.92
CA GLN A 89 1.49 -4.64 9.25
C GLN A 89 2.68 -3.96 9.93
N ARG A 90 3.01 -2.73 9.53
CA ARG A 90 4.08 -1.95 10.15
C ARG A 90 3.77 -1.59 11.61
N LEU A 91 2.52 -1.25 11.89
CA LEU A 91 2.07 -0.96 13.26
C LEU A 91 2.03 -2.24 14.11
N GLY A 92 1.67 -3.39 13.53
CA GLY A 92 1.56 -4.64 14.25
C GLY A 92 0.69 -4.50 15.51
N GLU A 93 1.17 -5.00 16.63
CA GLU A 93 0.48 -4.92 17.93
C GLU A 93 0.27 -3.49 18.43
N ALA A 94 1.04 -2.51 17.92
CA ALA A 94 0.85 -1.11 18.31
C ALA A 94 -0.53 -0.57 17.92
N ILE A 95 -1.22 -1.21 16.97
CA ILE A 95 -2.59 -0.85 16.58
C ILE A 95 -3.57 -0.94 17.75
N ASP A 96 -3.40 -1.94 18.63
CA ASP A 96 -4.27 -2.17 19.79
C ASP A 96 -4.13 -1.08 20.87
N TRP A 97 -3.05 -0.32 20.80
CA TRP A 97 -2.75 0.78 21.72
C TRP A 97 -3.26 2.13 21.22
N LEU A 98 -3.68 2.20 19.96
CA LEU A 98 -4.20 3.41 19.37
C LEU A 98 -5.63 3.68 19.85
N PRO A 99 -6.00 4.93 20.19
CA PRO A 99 -7.38 5.26 20.53
C PRO A 99 -8.32 5.07 19.32
N GLU A 100 -9.59 4.71 19.57
CA GLU A 100 -10.59 4.44 18.52
C GLU A 100 -10.63 5.46 17.36
N PRO A 101 -10.51 6.77 17.59
CA PRO A 101 -10.50 7.74 16.49
C PRO A 101 -9.37 7.52 15.49
N VAL A 102 -8.26 6.88 15.90
CA VAL A 102 -7.11 6.59 15.04
C VAL A 102 -7.42 5.45 14.08
N HIS A 103 -8.35 4.56 14.42
CA HIS A 103 -8.78 3.49 13.52
C HIS A 103 -9.47 4.02 12.25
N ALA A 104 -9.92 5.27 12.26
CA ALA A 104 -10.45 5.98 11.08
C ALA A 104 -9.35 6.67 10.25
N LEU A 105 -8.10 6.66 10.70
CA LEU A 105 -7.00 7.24 9.96
C LEU A 105 -6.59 6.37 8.77
N ASP A 106 -6.04 7.04 7.78
CA ASP A 106 -5.47 6.37 6.63
C ASP A 106 -4.13 5.72 6.97
N PHE A 107 -4.14 4.42 7.20
CA PHE A 107 -2.96 3.63 7.57
C PHE A 107 -1.85 3.61 6.50
N ARG A 108 -2.09 4.10 5.29
CA ARG A 108 -1.04 4.25 4.28
C ARG A 108 0.12 5.11 4.78
N HIS A 109 -0.20 6.13 5.59
CA HIS A 109 0.80 7.00 6.19
C HIS A 109 1.66 6.31 7.26
N SER A 110 1.25 5.14 7.74
CA SER A 110 1.97 4.39 8.77
C SER A 110 3.01 3.42 8.21
N ARG A 111 3.15 3.28 6.90
CA ARG A 111 4.08 2.32 6.26
C ARG A 111 5.54 2.54 6.68
N ASP A 112 5.92 3.78 6.91
CA ASP A 112 7.27 4.18 7.31
C ASP A 112 7.34 4.60 8.80
N ALA A 113 6.30 4.29 9.58
CA ALA A 113 6.23 4.64 10.99
C ALA A 113 7.36 4.00 11.80
N THR A 114 7.94 4.77 12.69
CA THR A 114 8.88 4.27 13.69
C THR A 114 8.11 3.96 14.98
N ILE A 115 8.19 2.72 15.44
CA ILE A 115 7.61 2.28 16.69
C ILE A 115 8.73 2.20 17.70
N THR A 116 8.60 2.96 18.78
CA THR A 116 9.54 2.95 19.89
C THR A 116 8.86 2.32 21.10
N THR A 117 9.41 1.22 21.59
CA THR A 117 8.90 0.49 22.78
C THR A 117 9.88 0.63 23.93
N PRO A 118 9.40 0.57 25.20
CA PRO A 118 10.28 0.46 26.35
C PRO A 118 11.08 -0.84 26.27
N THR A 119 12.30 -0.80 26.76
CA THR A 119 13.15 -1.99 26.93
C THR A 119 13.68 -2.03 28.35
N ASP A 120 14.18 -3.19 28.81
CA ASP A 120 14.76 -3.34 30.16
C ASP A 120 15.94 -2.37 30.39
N GLY A 121 16.70 -2.05 29.34
CA GLY A 121 17.84 -1.11 29.42
C GLY A 121 17.45 0.36 29.26
N ASN A 122 16.27 0.64 28.68
CA ASN A 122 15.77 2.01 28.51
C ASN A 122 14.22 2.02 28.56
N PRO A 123 13.62 2.03 29.75
CA PRO A 123 12.18 2.06 29.94
C PRO A 123 11.54 3.40 29.51
N THR A 124 12.34 4.47 29.39
CA THR A 124 11.87 5.81 28.99
C THR A 124 12.02 6.09 27.50
N ALA A 125 12.54 5.14 26.71
CA ALA A 125 12.80 5.31 25.27
C ALA A 125 11.64 5.95 24.47
N PRO A 126 10.36 5.57 24.66
CA PRO A 126 9.26 6.20 23.94
C PRO A 126 9.08 7.68 24.29
N PHE A 127 9.26 8.02 25.57
CA PHE A 127 9.15 9.39 26.06
C PHE A 127 10.32 10.26 25.53
N ASP A 128 11.54 9.75 25.61
CA ASP A 128 12.73 10.44 25.12
C ASP A 128 12.63 10.70 23.62
N ARG A 129 12.15 9.70 22.86
CA ARG A 129 11.91 9.85 21.42
C ARG A 129 10.83 10.88 21.13
N GLY A 130 9.75 10.90 21.91
CA GLY A 130 8.71 11.91 21.81
C GLY A 130 9.24 13.33 22.01
N LEU A 131 10.06 13.54 23.02
CA LEU A 131 10.70 14.83 23.29
C LEU A 131 11.65 15.28 22.16
N GLU A 132 12.42 14.36 21.60
CA GLU A 132 13.28 14.67 20.46
C GLU A 132 12.45 15.16 19.26
N LEU A 133 11.36 14.46 18.93
CA LEU A 133 10.48 14.82 17.82
C LEU A 133 9.82 16.17 18.05
N ILE A 134 9.32 16.43 19.26
CA ILE A 134 8.69 17.72 19.60
C ILE A 134 9.71 18.87 19.47
N ARG A 135 10.96 18.67 19.92
CA ARG A 135 12.01 19.69 19.82
C ARG A 135 12.46 19.96 18.40
N ALA A 136 12.35 18.99 17.50
CA ALA A 136 12.77 19.10 16.11
C ALA A 136 11.66 19.58 15.17
N ALA A 137 10.39 19.67 15.63
CA ALA A 137 9.25 20.00 14.81
C ALA A 137 8.84 21.48 14.94
N ASP A 138 8.54 22.11 13.81
CA ASP A 138 7.91 23.46 13.80
C ASP A 138 6.43 23.37 14.20
N GLU A 139 5.76 22.25 13.88
CA GLU A 139 4.37 21.96 14.27
C GLU A 139 4.28 20.52 14.78
N TYR A 140 3.64 20.30 15.93
CA TYR A 140 3.42 19.00 16.52
C TYR A 140 1.93 18.72 16.70
N ARG A 141 1.48 17.55 16.20
CA ARG A 141 0.14 17.00 16.46
C ARG A 141 0.30 15.63 17.11
N GLY A 142 0.02 15.56 18.39
CA GLY A 142 0.15 14.32 19.18
C GLY A 142 -1.20 13.74 19.58
N LEU A 143 -1.32 12.42 19.54
CA LEU A 143 -2.41 11.67 20.16
C LEU A 143 -1.83 10.91 21.36
N THR A 144 -2.34 11.19 22.54
CA THR A 144 -1.93 10.49 23.76
C THR A 144 -3.12 9.81 24.40
N ARG A 145 -2.96 8.54 24.76
CA ARG A 145 -3.91 7.85 25.63
C ARG A 145 -3.45 8.07 27.07
N ASN A 146 -3.99 9.08 27.73
CA ASN A 146 -3.74 9.30 29.15
C ASN A 146 -4.61 8.32 29.98
N SER A 147 -3.99 7.29 30.52
CA SER A 147 -4.54 6.53 31.64
C SER A 147 -3.81 6.94 32.94
N LEU A 148 -3.81 8.22 33.23
CA LEU A 148 -3.57 8.66 34.60
C LEU A 148 -4.92 8.57 35.32
N SER A 149 -5.24 7.38 35.82
CA SER A 149 -6.21 7.28 36.89
C SER A 149 -5.60 7.99 38.10
N PRO A 150 -6.24 9.01 38.67
CA PRO A 150 -5.80 9.54 39.93
C PRO A 150 -6.00 8.43 40.95
N ASN A 151 -4.92 7.94 41.54
CA ASN A 151 -4.98 7.15 42.75
C ASN A 151 -5.65 8.01 43.82
N THR A 152 -6.84 7.56 44.21
CA THR A 152 -7.48 7.93 45.50
C THR A 152 -6.91 7.07 46.57
#